data_dcbf5ecbff0c1e307032cb0cb2ec61f6
#
_entry.id   dcbf5ecbff0c1e307032cb0cb2ec61f6
#
_cell.length_a   1.000
_cell.length_b   1.000
_cell.length_c   1.000
_cell.angle_alpha   90.00
_cell.angle_beta   90.00
_cell.angle_gamma   90.00
#
_symmetry.space_group_name_H-M   'P 1'
#
loop_
_entity.id
_entity.type
_entity.pdbx_description
1 polymer ?
#
loop_
_entity_poly.entity_id
_entity_poly.type
_entity_poly.pdbx_seq_one_letter_code
_entity_poly.pdbx_strand_id
1 'polypeptide(L)'
;MMLPGMAALTPAADARTRAPRGWAAKLDRQVVQRAVDSAGWDGIVLPYSRLSDYQGFPVISWEIGARERFRFGPGPVLVRQALTLWERWPLGVSTLPPPSPLRIVGFVSVATWRPAFSAVCELAGKGAMMILTPTRPSVLRLCDADYAGIHVVQVADGEGACEVLVRGRMGPIETARRTTNIRYWEETLFAHALASWREGVIPEELLPSHATAGTLV
;
A
#
# COMPACT_ATOMS: atom_id res chain seq x y z
N MET A 1 -16.19 -0.49 -35.97
CA MET A 1 -15.45 -1.77 -35.88
C MET A 1 -15.43 -2.13 -34.40
N MET A 2 -16.36 -2.96 -33.96
CA MET A 2 -16.51 -3.37 -32.55
C MET A 2 -15.44 -4.42 -32.22
N LEU A 3 -14.67 -4.16 -31.16
CA LEU A 3 -13.74 -5.14 -30.59
C LEU A 3 -14.55 -6.25 -29.88
N PRO A 4 -14.21 -7.53 -30.10
CA PRO A 4 -14.93 -8.65 -29.47
C PRO A 4 -14.68 -8.69 -27.97
N GLY A 5 -15.73 -9.05 -27.24
CA GLY A 5 -15.87 -9.08 -25.80
C GLY A 5 -14.63 -9.52 -25.01
N MET A 6 -14.14 -8.62 -24.20
CA MET A 6 -13.29 -8.98 -23.06
C MET A 6 -14.16 -9.75 -22.07
N ALA A 7 -14.06 -11.07 -22.11
CA ALA A 7 -14.57 -11.91 -21.04
C ALA A 7 -13.95 -11.41 -19.72
N ALA A 8 -14.81 -11.08 -18.78
CA ALA A 8 -14.40 -10.75 -17.41
C ALA A 8 -13.69 -11.99 -16.84
N LEU A 9 -12.35 -11.98 -16.87
CA LEU A 9 -11.55 -12.91 -16.12
C LEU A 9 -11.83 -12.64 -14.64
N THR A 10 -12.59 -13.54 -14.06
CA THR A 10 -12.81 -13.61 -12.61
C THR A 10 -11.45 -13.51 -11.94
N PRO A 11 -11.21 -12.53 -11.05
CA PRO A 11 -9.95 -12.47 -10.34
C PRO A 11 -9.76 -13.77 -9.59
N ALA A 12 -8.59 -14.35 -9.66
CA ALA A 12 -8.21 -15.50 -8.86
C ALA A 12 -8.46 -15.16 -7.40
N ALA A 13 -9.59 -15.64 -6.89
CA ALA A 13 -10.06 -15.43 -5.52
C ALA A 13 -9.25 -16.33 -4.57
N ASP A 14 -7.94 -16.09 -4.45
CA ASP A 14 -7.09 -16.82 -3.52
C ASP A 14 -6.27 -15.91 -2.60
N ALA A 15 -6.71 -14.67 -2.42
CA ALA A 15 -6.33 -13.88 -1.26
C ALA A 15 -7.34 -14.10 -0.13
N ARG A 16 -7.58 -15.33 0.29
CA ARG A 16 -8.19 -15.58 1.61
C ARG A 16 -7.23 -15.02 2.63
N THR A 17 -7.45 -13.78 2.97
CA THR A 17 -6.69 -13.06 4.00
C THR A 17 -6.84 -13.83 5.29
N ARG A 18 -5.84 -14.63 5.63
CA ARG A 18 -5.84 -15.32 6.91
C ARG A 18 -5.82 -14.23 7.98
N ALA A 19 -6.87 -14.16 8.79
CA ALA A 19 -6.99 -13.15 9.84
C ALA A 19 -5.67 -13.07 10.64
N PRO A 20 -5.24 -11.85 11.00
CA PRO A 20 -4.06 -11.67 11.83
C PRO A 20 -4.21 -12.45 13.15
N ARG A 21 -3.11 -12.93 13.72
CA ARG A 21 -3.11 -13.72 14.95
C ARG A 21 -2.42 -12.94 16.08
N GLY A 22 -2.75 -13.32 17.30
CA GLY A 22 -2.15 -12.71 18.48
C GLY A 22 -2.49 -11.24 18.65
N TRP A 23 -1.53 -10.39 18.99
CA TRP A 23 -1.73 -8.96 19.19
C TRP A 23 -2.18 -8.23 17.91
N ALA A 24 -1.67 -8.67 16.77
CA ALA A 24 -2.04 -8.11 15.48
C ALA A 24 -3.55 -8.25 15.16
N ALA A 25 -4.21 -9.27 15.72
CA ALA A 25 -5.67 -9.45 15.58
C ALA A 25 -6.47 -8.41 16.37
N LYS A 26 -5.83 -7.76 17.33
CA LYS A 26 -6.44 -6.71 18.17
C LYS A 26 -6.20 -5.30 17.64
N LEU A 27 -5.35 -5.19 16.60
CA LEU A 27 -5.05 -3.88 16.00
C LEU A 27 -6.21 -3.43 15.12
N ASP A 28 -6.82 -2.32 15.53
CA ASP A 28 -7.70 -1.58 14.65
C ASP A 28 -6.89 -0.81 13.61
N ARG A 29 -7.45 -0.64 12.41
CA ARG A 29 -6.89 0.19 11.33
C ARG A 29 -6.58 1.62 11.79
N GLN A 30 -7.41 2.18 12.70
CA GLN A 30 -7.18 3.51 13.25
C GLN A 30 -5.90 3.60 14.10
N VAL A 31 -5.55 2.54 14.83
CA VAL A 31 -4.28 2.48 15.58
C VAL A 31 -3.10 2.49 14.61
N VAL A 32 -3.21 1.72 13.52
CA VAL A 32 -2.18 1.70 12.48
C VAL A 32 -2.08 3.06 11.77
N GLN A 33 -3.22 3.73 11.52
CA GLN A 33 -3.21 5.08 10.94
C GLN A 33 -2.48 6.07 11.85
N ARG A 34 -2.75 6.06 13.16
CA ARG A 34 -2.00 6.90 14.11
C ARG A 34 -0.50 6.63 14.10
N ALA A 35 -0.09 5.38 13.97
CA ALA A 35 1.33 5.03 13.87
C ALA A 35 1.95 5.57 12.57
N VAL A 36 1.23 5.49 11.47
CA VAL A 36 1.60 6.05 10.17
C VAL A 36 1.75 7.56 10.26
N ASP A 37 0.77 8.24 10.85
CA ASP A 37 0.77 9.70 11.05
C ASP A 37 1.92 10.13 11.96
N SER A 38 2.19 9.39 13.05
CA SER A 38 3.29 9.67 13.99
C SER A 38 4.67 9.55 13.34
N ALA A 39 4.80 8.68 12.34
CA ALA A 39 6.01 8.55 11.55
C ALA A 39 6.13 9.63 10.45
N GLY A 40 5.10 10.44 10.24
CA GLY A 40 5.05 11.51 9.26
C GLY A 40 4.71 11.04 7.84
N TRP A 41 4.08 9.89 7.68
CA TRP A 41 3.65 9.43 6.36
C TRP A 41 2.32 10.08 5.99
N ASP A 42 2.26 10.61 4.77
CA ASP A 42 1.03 11.15 4.18
C ASP A 42 0.36 10.05 3.33
N GLY A 43 -0.56 9.33 3.94
CA GLY A 43 -1.25 8.24 3.28
C GLY A 43 -2.39 7.62 4.07
N ILE A 44 -3.18 6.81 3.38
CA ILE A 44 -4.34 6.11 3.89
C ILE A 44 -3.97 4.64 4.13
N VAL A 45 -4.21 4.15 5.33
CA VAL A 45 -4.01 2.74 5.69
C VAL A 45 -5.14 1.91 5.10
N LEU A 46 -4.82 0.98 4.23
CA LEU A 46 -5.77 -0.03 3.74
C LEU A 46 -5.96 -1.13 4.78
N PRO A 47 -7.06 -1.90 4.72
CA PRO A 47 -7.27 -3.05 5.58
C PRO A 47 -6.13 -4.04 5.52
N TYR A 48 -5.98 -4.83 6.58
CA TYR A 48 -4.99 -5.90 6.66
C TYR A 48 -5.08 -6.82 5.45
N SER A 49 -3.94 -7.10 4.84
CA SER A 49 -3.87 -7.94 3.65
C SER A 49 -2.65 -8.86 3.66
N ARG A 50 -2.74 -9.91 2.86
CA ARG A 50 -1.59 -10.74 2.50
C ARG A 50 -1.27 -10.52 1.03
N LEU A 51 -0.12 -9.94 0.78
CA LEU A 51 0.38 -9.63 -0.55
C LEU A 51 1.70 -10.38 -0.76
N SER A 52 1.65 -11.49 -1.50
CA SER A 52 2.79 -12.44 -1.56
C SER A 52 3.14 -12.94 -0.14
N ASP A 53 4.37 -12.80 0.30
CA ASP A 53 4.83 -13.19 1.63
C ASP A 53 4.67 -12.09 2.70
N TYR A 54 4.31 -10.87 2.27
CA TYR A 54 4.02 -9.77 3.17
C TYR A 54 2.64 -9.92 3.80
N GLN A 55 2.59 -9.73 5.12
CA GLN A 55 1.35 -9.66 5.91
C GLN A 55 1.36 -8.37 6.72
N GLY A 56 0.37 -7.51 6.50
CA GLY A 56 0.29 -6.23 7.18
C GLY A 56 -0.69 -5.27 6.53
N PHE A 57 -0.47 -4.00 6.76
CA PHE A 57 -1.32 -2.92 6.30
C PHE A 57 -0.60 -2.11 5.21
N PRO A 58 -1.05 -2.17 3.95
CA PRO A 58 -0.56 -1.27 2.92
C PRO A 58 -0.98 0.17 3.22
N VAL A 59 -0.12 1.13 2.87
CA VAL A 59 -0.40 2.57 2.97
C VAL A 59 -0.29 3.16 1.57
N ILE A 60 -1.34 3.86 1.16
CA ILE A 60 -1.46 4.43 -0.19
C ILE A 60 -1.79 5.91 -0.14
N SER A 61 -1.50 6.60 -1.23
CA SER A 61 -2.03 7.92 -1.54
C SER A 61 -2.78 7.86 -2.86
N TRP A 62 -3.95 8.51 -2.95
CA TRP A 62 -4.70 8.57 -4.20
C TRP A 62 -4.04 9.53 -5.18
N GLU A 63 -3.94 9.13 -6.44
CA GLU A 63 -3.41 9.94 -7.53
C GLU A 63 -4.53 10.69 -8.26
N ILE A 64 -4.13 11.72 -9.02
CA ILE A 64 -5.05 12.47 -9.89
C ILE A 64 -5.74 11.51 -10.84
N GLY A 65 -7.08 11.60 -10.95
CA GLY A 65 -7.88 10.70 -11.79
C GLY A 65 -8.32 9.40 -11.10
N ALA A 66 -7.88 9.13 -9.86
CA ALA A 66 -8.31 7.95 -9.11
C ALA A 66 -9.82 7.83 -9.00
N ARG A 67 -10.52 8.95 -8.77
CA ARG A 67 -11.98 9.01 -8.66
C ARG A 67 -12.69 8.58 -9.95
N GLU A 68 -12.17 9.01 -11.09
CA GLU A 68 -12.75 8.65 -12.40
C GLU A 68 -12.61 7.15 -12.64
N ARG A 69 -11.43 6.59 -12.37
CA ARG A 69 -11.23 5.14 -12.45
C ARG A 69 -12.11 4.37 -11.47
N PHE A 70 -12.32 4.91 -10.27
CA PHE A 70 -13.16 4.31 -9.25
C PHE A 70 -14.62 4.23 -9.67
N ARG A 71 -15.14 5.27 -10.35
CA ARG A 71 -16.54 5.39 -10.76
C ARG A 71 -16.83 4.81 -12.15
N PHE A 72 -15.94 5.05 -13.08
CA PHE A 72 -16.20 4.81 -14.52
C PHE A 72 -15.26 3.77 -15.13
N GLY A 73 -14.24 3.33 -14.39
CA GLY A 73 -13.25 2.40 -14.88
C GLY A 73 -12.13 3.04 -15.71
N PRO A 74 -11.26 2.23 -16.29
CA PRO A 74 -11.27 0.78 -16.19
C PRO A 74 -10.98 0.28 -14.77
N GLY A 75 -11.51 -0.89 -14.43
CA GLY A 75 -11.22 -1.57 -13.18
C GLY A 75 -9.74 -1.96 -13.06
N PRO A 76 -9.35 -2.61 -11.94
CA PRO A 76 -7.98 -3.05 -11.72
C PRO A 76 -7.51 -4.01 -12.81
N VAL A 77 -6.32 -3.80 -13.33
CA VAL A 77 -5.70 -4.66 -14.36
C VAL A 77 -4.57 -5.46 -13.72
N LEU A 78 -4.79 -6.78 -13.60
CA LEU A 78 -3.84 -7.70 -12.95
C LEU A 78 -3.07 -8.57 -13.97
N VAL A 79 -3.12 -8.23 -15.25
CA VAL A 79 -2.41 -8.91 -16.33
C VAL A 79 -1.09 -8.20 -16.58
N ARG A 80 0.04 -8.81 -16.18
CA ARG A 80 1.37 -8.20 -16.29
C ARG A 80 1.76 -7.78 -17.70
N GLN A 81 1.35 -8.55 -18.72
CA GLN A 81 1.61 -8.22 -20.12
C GLN A 81 0.95 -6.89 -20.51
N ALA A 82 -0.32 -6.71 -20.13
CA ALA A 82 -1.05 -5.47 -20.39
C ALA A 82 -0.37 -4.27 -19.69
N LEU A 83 0.04 -4.45 -18.43
CA LEU A 83 0.75 -3.40 -17.68
C LEU A 83 2.14 -3.09 -18.28
N THR A 84 2.82 -4.09 -18.83
CA THR A 84 4.09 -3.86 -19.53
C THR A 84 3.89 -3.00 -20.79
N LEU A 85 2.82 -3.22 -21.52
CA LEU A 85 2.45 -2.38 -22.65
C LEU A 85 2.11 -0.96 -22.18
N TRP A 86 1.36 -0.81 -21.09
CA TRP A 86 0.99 0.50 -20.55
C TRP A 86 2.20 1.33 -20.08
N GLU A 87 3.14 0.71 -19.38
CA GLU A 87 4.35 1.40 -18.90
C GLU A 87 5.36 1.74 -20.04
N ARG A 88 5.21 1.11 -21.20
CA ARG A 88 6.03 1.33 -22.38
C ARG A 88 5.26 1.98 -23.53
N TRP A 89 4.10 2.56 -23.24
CA TRP A 89 3.24 3.13 -24.27
C TRP A 89 3.98 4.20 -25.10
N PRO A 90 3.95 4.11 -26.44
CA PRO A 90 4.67 5.07 -27.28
C PRO A 90 4.03 6.46 -27.16
N LEU A 91 4.88 7.48 -27.04
CA LEU A 91 4.45 8.86 -27.12
C LEU A 91 3.88 9.14 -28.52
N GLY A 92 2.72 9.79 -28.60
CA GLY A 92 2.09 10.16 -29.88
C GLY A 92 0.95 9.23 -30.32
N VAL A 93 0.67 8.15 -29.59
CA VAL A 93 -0.54 7.35 -29.83
C VAL A 93 -1.76 8.05 -29.19
N SER A 94 -2.85 8.16 -29.95
CA SER A 94 -4.03 8.98 -29.60
C SER A 94 -4.75 8.62 -28.31
N THR A 95 -4.62 7.38 -27.84
CA THR A 95 -5.30 6.91 -26.63
C THR A 95 -4.27 6.46 -25.62
N LEU A 96 -4.06 7.27 -24.59
CA LEU A 96 -3.14 6.91 -23.50
C LEU A 96 -3.78 5.85 -22.57
N PRO A 97 -2.99 4.91 -22.05
CA PRO A 97 -3.45 4.02 -21.01
C PRO A 97 -3.80 4.82 -19.74
N PRO A 98 -4.76 4.35 -18.93
CA PRO A 98 -5.13 5.05 -17.72
C PRO A 98 -3.92 5.13 -16.75
N PRO A 99 -3.69 6.28 -16.11
CA PRO A 99 -2.66 6.42 -15.10
C PRO A 99 -2.90 5.51 -13.91
N SER A 100 -1.90 5.33 -13.06
CA SER A 100 -2.11 4.63 -11.79
C SER A 100 -3.12 5.39 -10.94
N PRO A 101 -4.12 4.73 -10.35
CA PRO A 101 -5.10 5.40 -9.50
C PRO A 101 -4.54 5.74 -8.12
N LEU A 102 -3.41 5.15 -7.76
CA LEU A 102 -2.79 5.35 -6.45
C LEU A 102 -1.27 5.21 -6.53
N ARG A 103 -0.61 5.77 -5.53
CA ARG A 103 0.81 5.61 -5.26
C ARG A 103 0.99 4.84 -3.96
N ILE A 104 1.96 3.95 -3.93
CA ILE A 104 2.36 3.24 -2.71
C ILE A 104 3.16 4.21 -1.85
N VAL A 105 2.65 4.53 -0.65
CA VAL A 105 3.38 5.29 0.36
C VAL A 105 4.31 4.35 1.12
N GLY A 106 3.78 3.21 1.57
CA GLY A 106 4.58 2.23 2.29
C GLY A 106 3.79 1.00 2.75
N PHE A 107 4.44 0.22 3.60
CA PHE A 107 3.90 -1.02 4.14
C PHE A 107 4.19 -1.12 5.64
N VAL A 108 3.16 -1.41 6.43
CA VAL A 108 3.26 -1.60 7.88
C VAL A 108 3.15 -3.08 8.22
N SER A 109 4.26 -3.70 8.64
CA SER A 109 4.26 -5.09 9.10
C SER A 109 3.94 -5.17 10.60
N VAL A 110 3.09 -6.11 10.95
CA VAL A 110 2.67 -6.42 12.34
C VAL A 110 3.07 -7.84 12.76
N ALA A 111 3.90 -8.47 11.98
CA ALA A 111 4.43 -9.80 12.27
C ALA A 111 5.49 -9.75 13.39
N THR A 112 5.90 -10.90 13.90
CA THR A 112 7.05 -10.99 14.80
C THR A 112 8.32 -10.50 14.09
N TRP A 113 9.32 -10.06 14.84
CA TRP A 113 10.47 -9.32 14.32
C TRP A 113 11.12 -9.91 13.07
N ARG A 114 11.52 -11.19 13.11
CA ARG A 114 12.24 -11.79 11.97
C ARG A 114 11.41 -11.80 10.67
N PRO A 115 10.19 -12.36 10.65
CA PRO A 115 9.34 -12.29 9.45
C PRO A 115 9.03 -10.85 9.01
N ALA A 116 8.80 -9.94 9.97
CA ALA A 116 8.53 -8.54 9.64
C ALA A 116 9.74 -7.91 8.94
N PHE A 117 10.93 -8.06 9.50
CA PHE A 117 12.16 -7.48 8.96
C PHE A 117 12.47 -8.02 7.55
N SER A 118 12.36 -9.35 7.35
CA SER A 118 12.55 -9.96 6.02
C SER A 118 11.56 -9.40 5.00
N ALA A 119 10.28 -9.39 5.34
CA ALA A 119 9.22 -8.95 4.43
C ALA A 119 9.37 -7.47 4.03
N VAL A 120 9.70 -6.58 4.99
CA VAL A 120 9.86 -5.16 4.69
C VAL A 120 11.14 -4.89 3.88
N CYS A 121 12.21 -5.64 4.08
CA CYS A 121 13.42 -5.54 3.24
C CYS A 121 13.12 -5.91 1.77
N GLU A 122 12.31 -6.93 1.52
CA GLU A 122 11.91 -7.33 0.16
C GLU A 122 11.02 -6.28 -0.53
N LEU A 123 10.30 -5.49 0.24
CA LEU A 123 9.40 -4.44 -0.26
C LEU A 123 10.06 -3.06 -0.36
N ALA A 124 11.28 -2.88 0.15
CA ALA A 124 11.93 -1.58 0.28
C ALA A 124 12.07 -0.78 -1.03
N GLY A 125 12.02 -1.46 -2.19
CA GLY A 125 11.99 -0.80 -3.50
C GLY A 125 10.63 -0.26 -3.93
N LYS A 126 9.56 -0.44 -3.14
CA LYS A 126 8.19 -0.07 -3.51
C LYS A 126 7.63 1.12 -2.73
N GLY A 127 8.15 1.37 -1.53
CA GLY A 127 7.70 2.46 -0.66
C GLY A 127 8.46 2.49 0.65
N ALA A 128 8.01 3.29 1.60
CA ALA A 128 8.54 3.32 2.95
C ALA A 128 8.16 2.04 3.71
N MET A 129 8.97 1.65 4.69
CA MET A 129 8.78 0.42 5.45
C MET A 129 8.64 0.70 6.94
N MET A 130 7.67 0.06 7.58
CA MET A 130 7.44 0.19 9.02
C MET A 130 7.22 -1.18 9.66
N ILE A 131 7.82 -1.38 10.83
CA ILE A 131 7.50 -2.48 11.74
C ILE A 131 6.75 -1.89 12.94
N LEU A 132 5.55 -2.37 13.16
CA LEU A 132 4.74 -2.03 14.33
C LEU A 132 4.89 -3.14 15.38
N THR A 133 5.16 -2.76 16.61
CA THR A 133 5.47 -3.71 17.69
C THR A 133 4.76 -3.34 19.00
N PRO A 134 4.25 -4.31 19.78
CA PRO A 134 3.66 -4.04 21.10
C PRO A 134 4.72 -3.81 22.18
N THR A 135 5.92 -4.31 21.99
CA THR A 135 7.01 -4.22 22.98
C THR A 135 8.25 -3.61 22.35
N ARG A 136 9.03 -2.90 23.17
CA ARG A 136 10.28 -2.28 22.73
C ARG A 136 11.28 -3.35 22.29
N PRO A 137 11.76 -3.31 21.02
CA PRO A 137 12.80 -4.22 20.56
C PRO A 137 14.15 -3.97 21.26
N SER A 138 15.06 -4.93 21.22
CA SER A 138 16.42 -4.74 21.69
C SER A 138 17.15 -3.67 20.89
N VAL A 139 18.16 -3.03 21.51
CA VAL A 139 18.97 -1.99 20.85
C VAL A 139 19.55 -2.48 19.53
N LEU A 140 20.06 -3.72 19.48
CA LEU A 140 20.61 -4.29 18.25
C LEU A 140 19.57 -4.32 17.12
N ARG A 141 18.33 -4.71 17.41
CA ARG A 141 17.24 -4.71 16.43
C ARG A 141 16.87 -3.29 15.95
N LEU A 142 16.92 -2.33 16.85
CA LEU A 142 16.69 -0.92 16.47
C LEU A 142 17.81 -0.41 15.57
N CYS A 143 19.07 -0.75 15.84
CA CYS A 143 20.20 -0.44 14.97
C CYS A 143 20.07 -1.11 13.58
N ASP A 144 19.66 -2.37 13.53
CA ASP A 144 19.41 -3.08 12.26
C ASP A 144 18.32 -2.38 11.43
N ALA A 145 17.25 -1.93 12.09
CA ALA A 145 16.15 -1.23 11.43
C ALA A 145 16.58 0.15 10.91
N ASP A 146 17.34 0.89 11.72
CA ASP A 146 17.88 2.20 11.35
C ASP A 146 18.82 2.08 10.13
N TYR A 147 19.74 1.14 10.17
CA TYR A 147 20.64 0.86 9.05
C TYR A 147 19.89 0.49 7.75
N ALA A 148 18.82 -0.30 7.87
CA ALA A 148 17.97 -0.68 6.74
C ALA A 148 17.01 0.44 6.30
N GLY A 149 16.91 1.55 7.04
CA GLY A 149 15.98 2.65 6.77
C GLY A 149 14.52 2.27 7.02
N ILE A 150 14.26 1.43 8.03
CA ILE A 150 12.95 0.95 8.41
C ILE A 150 12.44 1.73 9.63
N HIS A 151 11.22 2.26 9.56
CA HIS A 151 10.55 2.83 10.72
C HIS A 151 10.20 1.74 11.73
N VAL A 152 10.43 2.00 13.01
CA VAL A 152 9.95 1.15 14.10
C VAL A 152 9.07 1.99 15.01
N VAL A 153 7.81 1.57 15.14
CA VAL A 153 6.84 2.25 16.00
C VAL A 153 6.33 1.24 17.03
N GLN A 154 6.41 1.64 18.29
CA GLN A 154 5.81 0.89 19.40
C GLN A 154 4.40 1.41 19.65
N VAL A 155 3.45 0.50 19.80
CA VAL A 155 2.08 0.79 20.21
C VAL A 155 1.91 0.31 21.64
N ALA A 156 1.65 1.24 22.56
CA ALA A 156 1.37 0.90 23.95
C ALA A 156 0.03 0.19 24.08
N ASP A 157 -0.04 -0.82 24.96
CA ASP A 157 -1.27 -1.52 25.25
C ASP A 157 -2.30 -0.57 25.88
N GLY A 158 -3.53 -0.61 25.36
CA GLY A 158 -4.73 0.02 25.96
C GLY A 158 -5.11 1.41 25.46
N GLU A 159 -4.18 2.29 25.14
CA GLU A 159 -4.50 3.67 24.72
C GLU A 159 -4.21 3.95 23.25
N GLY A 160 -3.56 3.02 22.55
CA GLY A 160 -3.14 3.21 21.16
C GLY A 160 -2.13 4.36 20.98
N ALA A 161 -1.46 4.76 22.06
CA ALA A 161 -0.36 5.70 21.98
C ALA A 161 0.78 5.10 21.17
N CYS A 162 1.32 5.87 20.22
CA CYS A 162 2.38 5.44 19.30
C CYS A 162 3.68 6.16 19.65
N GLU A 163 4.75 5.41 19.92
CA GLU A 163 6.10 5.94 20.11
C GLU A 163 6.97 5.55 18.90
N VAL A 164 7.51 6.53 18.19
CA VAL A 164 8.46 6.30 17.10
C VAL A 164 9.83 6.02 17.67
N LEU A 165 10.27 4.77 17.65
CA LEU A 165 11.57 4.32 18.17
C LEU A 165 12.71 4.51 17.16
N VAL A 166 12.41 4.34 15.88
CA VAL A 166 13.33 4.55 14.75
C VAL A 166 12.60 5.27 13.64
N ARG A 167 13.19 6.37 13.13
CA ARG A 167 12.73 7.04 11.93
C ARG A 167 13.49 6.51 10.72
N GLY A 168 12.81 5.73 9.91
CA GLY A 168 13.36 5.18 8.68
C GLY A 168 13.24 6.13 7.49
N ARG A 169 13.32 5.58 6.31
CA ARG A 169 13.25 6.29 5.03
C ARG A 169 11.78 6.58 4.65
N MET A 170 11.51 7.78 4.13
CA MET A 170 10.17 8.25 3.76
C MET A 170 9.71 7.81 2.37
N GLY A 171 10.35 6.84 1.76
CA GLY A 171 10.01 6.38 0.42
C GLY A 171 10.73 5.09 0.07
N PRO A 172 10.69 4.68 -1.18
CA PRO A 172 11.48 3.54 -1.63
C PRO A 172 12.98 3.83 -1.52
N ILE A 173 13.81 2.78 -1.56
CA ILE A 173 15.26 2.95 -1.62
C ILE A 173 15.65 3.82 -2.84
N GLU A 174 16.72 4.60 -2.71
CA GLU A 174 17.13 5.59 -3.73
C GLU A 174 17.41 4.98 -5.10
N THR A 175 17.81 3.72 -5.15
CA THR A 175 18.05 2.97 -6.38
C THR A 175 16.77 2.42 -7.02
N ALA A 176 15.62 2.54 -6.36
CA ALA A 176 14.36 2.06 -6.89
C ALA A 176 13.97 2.83 -8.16
N ARG A 177 13.50 2.09 -9.15
CA ARG A 177 12.98 2.66 -10.39
C ARG A 177 11.56 2.20 -10.61
N ARG A 178 10.74 3.05 -11.23
CA ARG A 178 9.41 2.65 -11.66
C ARG A 178 9.52 1.51 -12.66
N THR A 179 8.79 0.45 -12.40
CA THR A 179 8.77 -0.77 -13.21
C THR A 179 7.33 -1.27 -13.36
N THR A 180 7.10 -2.15 -14.34
CA THR A 180 5.83 -2.89 -14.48
C THR A 180 5.44 -3.59 -13.17
N ASN A 181 6.41 -4.00 -12.37
CA ASN A 181 6.13 -4.65 -11.07
C ASN A 181 5.51 -3.67 -10.06
N ILE A 182 5.99 -2.42 -10.01
CA ILE A 182 5.38 -1.39 -9.15
C ILE A 182 3.94 -1.13 -9.62
N ARG A 183 3.72 -0.96 -10.93
CA ARG A 183 2.39 -0.80 -11.49
C ARG A 183 1.47 -1.97 -11.16
N TYR A 184 1.97 -3.20 -11.22
CA TYR A 184 1.20 -4.37 -10.83
C TYR A 184 0.77 -4.34 -9.36
N TRP A 185 1.65 -3.89 -8.46
CA TRP A 185 1.33 -3.71 -7.05
C TRP A 185 0.31 -2.60 -6.82
N GLU A 186 0.44 -1.48 -7.52
CA GLU A 186 -0.54 -0.40 -7.49
C GLU A 186 -1.93 -0.89 -7.93
N GLU A 187 -2.03 -1.64 -9.02
CA GLU A 187 -3.29 -2.23 -9.48
C GLU A 187 -3.85 -3.29 -8.50
N THR A 188 -2.97 -4.05 -7.86
CA THR A 188 -3.36 -5.03 -6.84
C THR A 188 -3.93 -4.33 -5.60
N LEU A 189 -3.29 -3.26 -5.15
CA LEU A 189 -3.78 -2.45 -4.03
C LEU A 189 -5.05 -1.68 -4.39
N PHE A 190 -5.21 -1.27 -5.63
CA PHE A 190 -6.45 -0.69 -6.13
C PHE A 190 -7.61 -1.71 -6.09
N ALA A 191 -7.35 -2.95 -6.52
CA ALA A 191 -8.33 -4.03 -6.40
C ALA A 191 -8.73 -4.30 -4.94
N HIS A 192 -7.74 -4.30 -4.03
CA HIS A 192 -7.97 -4.47 -2.61
C HIS A 192 -8.80 -3.32 -2.00
N ALA A 193 -8.49 -2.09 -2.35
CA ALA A 193 -9.24 -0.91 -1.90
C ALA A 193 -10.69 -0.94 -2.39
N LEU A 194 -10.92 -1.30 -3.67
CA LEU A 194 -12.27 -1.44 -4.24
C LEU A 194 -13.09 -2.54 -3.55
N ALA A 195 -12.48 -3.69 -3.27
CA ALA A 195 -13.15 -4.78 -2.57
C ALA A 195 -13.52 -4.35 -1.15
N SER A 196 -12.58 -3.78 -0.41
CA SER A 196 -12.78 -3.32 0.97
C SER A 196 -13.83 -2.19 1.08
N TRP A 197 -13.92 -1.34 0.07
CA TRP A 197 -14.98 -0.34 0.02
C TRP A 197 -16.37 -0.98 -0.20
N ARG A 198 -16.48 -1.91 -1.15
CA ARG A 198 -17.74 -2.63 -1.42
C ARG A 198 -18.24 -3.41 -0.21
N GLU A 199 -17.32 -3.89 0.61
CA GLU A 199 -17.60 -4.58 1.87
C GLU A 199 -17.88 -3.61 3.03
N GLY A 200 -17.82 -2.29 2.81
CA GLY A 200 -18.04 -1.26 3.84
C GLY A 200 -16.92 -1.15 4.88
N VAL A 201 -15.75 -1.74 4.61
CA VAL A 201 -14.59 -1.70 5.52
C VAL A 201 -13.83 -0.37 5.40
N ILE A 202 -13.80 0.23 4.21
CA ILE A 202 -13.25 1.56 3.98
C ILE A 202 -14.42 2.55 3.90
N PRO A 203 -14.46 3.56 4.79
CA PRO A 203 -15.49 4.58 4.74
C PRO A 203 -15.33 5.50 3.52
N GLU A 204 -16.43 6.09 3.08
CA GLU A 204 -16.48 6.88 1.85
C GLU A 204 -15.58 8.13 1.89
N GLU A 205 -15.34 8.67 3.08
CA GLU A 205 -14.48 9.85 3.29
C GLU A 205 -13.01 9.60 2.93
N LEU A 206 -12.59 8.34 2.94
CA LEU A 206 -11.23 7.92 2.57
C LEU A 206 -11.09 7.59 1.07
N LEU A 207 -12.17 7.66 0.31
CA LEU A 207 -12.12 7.50 -1.13
C LEU A 207 -11.52 8.74 -1.81
N PRO A 208 -11.06 8.62 -3.07
CA PRO A 208 -10.53 9.76 -3.78
C PRO A 208 -11.58 10.87 -3.87
N SER A 209 -11.36 11.97 -3.15
CA SER A 209 -12.16 13.17 -3.19
C SER A 209 -11.96 13.94 -4.50
N HIS A 210 -12.76 14.97 -4.76
CA HIS A 210 -12.42 15.97 -5.78
C HIS A 210 -11.08 16.58 -5.37
N ALA A 211 -10.00 16.24 -6.08
CA ALA A 211 -8.79 17.04 -5.98
C ALA A 211 -9.19 18.46 -6.37
N THR A 212 -9.22 19.35 -5.42
CA THR A 212 -9.09 20.77 -5.68
C THR A 212 -7.81 20.87 -6.49
N ALA A 213 -7.91 21.25 -7.76
CA ALA A 213 -6.76 21.53 -8.58
C ALA A 213 -5.92 22.53 -7.78
N GLY A 214 -4.87 22.02 -7.13
CA GLY A 214 -3.95 22.86 -6.38
C GLY A 214 -3.43 23.88 -7.36
N THR A 215 -3.70 25.13 -7.07
CA THR A 215 -3.16 26.28 -7.76
C THR A 215 -1.67 26.08 -7.91
N LEU A 216 -1.25 25.76 -9.13
CA LEU A 216 0.16 25.87 -9.51
C LEU A 216 0.53 27.34 -9.40
N VAL A 217 1.24 27.70 -8.35
CA VAL A 217 1.95 28.97 -8.21
C VAL A 217 3.38 28.78 -8.71
#